data_b0cdff5227a4ee8bc08811bcf3331c87
#
_entry.id   b0cdff5227a4ee8bc08811bcf3331c87
#
_cell.length_a   1.000
_cell.length_b   1.000
_cell.length_c   1.000
_cell.angle_alpha   90.00
_cell.angle_beta   90.00
_cell.angle_gamma   90.00
#
_symmetry.space_group_name_H-M   'P 1'
#
loop_
_entity.id
_entity.type
_entity.pdbx_description
1 polymer ?
#
loop_
_entity_poly.entity_id
_entity_poly.type
_entity_poly.pdbx_seq_one_letter_code
_entity_poly.pdbx_strand_id
1 'polypeptide(L)'
;AFENENKFLYPYLAQAQIGDKKHKFLLYATGLENSCSILKDYIELNYMFGFTLTKVKEFDSCVILTDNLKERKVDDATLEELKDTFLLNDSVTEGDSKPNEKKFYQIETKITFTDGENEDERVQTFVVNTFNVDRAMMLITHYLKNKEEECEKQAKEKGHEFRKREIHTAIESAKPIPVGRFIPKEFSMAYME
;
A
#
# COMPACT_ATOMS: atom_id res chain seq x y z
N ALA A 1 15.55 6.93 -25.96
CA ALA A 1 14.16 7.31 -25.73
C ALA A 1 13.22 6.09 -25.67
N PHE A 2 13.47 5.05 -26.47
CA PHE A 2 12.63 3.85 -26.49
C PHE A 2 12.87 2.87 -25.35
N GLU A 3 14.01 2.92 -24.70
CA GLU A 3 14.34 2.03 -23.58
C GLU A 3 13.59 2.36 -22.28
N ASN A 4 13.12 3.58 -22.14
CA ASN A 4 12.44 4.03 -20.92
C ASN A 4 10.94 3.71 -20.90
N GLU A 5 10.33 3.45 -22.05
CA GLU A 5 8.89 3.15 -22.13
C GLU A 5 8.50 1.78 -21.55
N ASN A 6 9.47 0.89 -21.34
CA ASN A 6 9.25 -0.47 -20.86
C ASN A 6 9.73 -0.72 -19.42
N LYS A 7 10.12 0.33 -18.69
CA LYS A 7 10.52 0.17 -17.29
C LYS A 7 9.30 0.24 -16.38
N PHE A 8 9.03 -0.86 -15.71
CA PHE A 8 7.96 -0.95 -14.73
C PHE A 8 8.52 -0.83 -13.33
N LEU A 9 7.72 -0.25 -12.43
CA LEU A 9 8.02 -0.19 -11.01
C LEU A 9 7.39 -1.38 -10.29
N TYR A 10 8.21 -2.09 -9.53
CA TYR A 10 7.82 -3.23 -8.73
C TYR A 10 7.95 -2.91 -7.24
N PRO A 11 7.09 -3.45 -6.37
CA PRO A 11 7.21 -3.22 -4.94
C PRO A 11 8.36 -4.02 -4.32
N TYR A 12 9.10 -3.38 -3.42
CA TYR A 12 10.18 -3.98 -2.64
C TYR A 12 9.99 -3.71 -1.17
N LEU A 13 10.33 -4.70 -0.36
CA LEU A 13 10.40 -4.57 1.09
C LEU A 13 11.87 -4.61 1.49
N ALA A 14 12.31 -3.58 2.22
CA ALA A 14 13.70 -3.43 2.62
C ALA A 14 13.84 -3.22 4.12
N GLN A 15 14.99 -3.60 4.64
CA GLN A 15 15.37 -3.37 6.02
C GLN A 15 16.75 -2.74 6.08
N ALA A 16 16.88 -1.72 6.90
CA ALA A 16 18.14 -1.04 7.16
C ALA A 16 18.39 -0.86 8.66
N GLN A 17 19.61 -1.02 9.06
CA GLN A 17 20.08 -0.63 10.39
C GLN A 17 20.52 0.83 10.32
N ILE A 18 19.81 1.71 11.00
CA ILE A 18 20.12 3.14 11.08
C ILE A 18 20.43 3.51 12.52
N GLY A 19 21.69 3.84 12.82
CA GLY A 19 22.12 3.95 14.20
C GLY A 19 21.92 2.63 14.94
N ASP A 20 21.19 2.66 16.05
CA ASP A 20 20.92 1.47 16.88
C ASP A 20 19.59 0.77 16.54
N LYS A 21 18.84 1.26 15.55
CA LYS A 21 17.50 0.79 15.26
C LYS A 21 17.37 0.16 13.87
N LYS A 22 16.57 -0.88 13.79
CA LYS A 22 16.15 -1.47 12.53
C LYS A 22 14.94 -0.75 12.00
N HIS A 23 15.01 -0.33 10.73
CA HIS A 23 13.91 0.32 10.02
C HIS A 23 13.49 -0.52 8.83
N LYS A 24 12.19 -0.64 8.61
CA LYS A 24 11.62 -1.33 7.45
C LYS A 24 10.97 -0.32 6.53
N PHE A 25 11.28 -0.45 5.25
CA PHE A 25 10.81 0.43 4.19
C PHE A 25 10.06 -0.37 3.13
N LEU A 26 9.02 0.25 2.63
CA LEU A 26 8.30 -0.21 1.44
C LEU A 26 8.54 0.81 0.33
N LEU A 27 8.89 0.33 -0.87
CA LEU A 27 9.21 1.23 -1.99
C LEU A 27 8.89 0.55 -3.32
N TYR A 28 8.78 1.38 -4.36
CA TYR A 28 8.78 0.93 -5.74
C TYR A 28 10.16 1.13 -6.37
N ALA A 29 10.60 0.17 -7.16
CA ALA A 29 11.85 0.24 -7.91
C ALA A 29 11.77 -0.59 -9.20
N THR A 30 12.67 -0.33 -10.13
CA THR A 30 12.72 -1.08 -11.40
C THR A 30 13.42 -2.42 -11.26
N GLY A 31 14.21 -2.61 -10.20
CA GLY A 31 14.96 -3.82 -9.92
C GLY A 31 15.67 -3.73 -8.58
N LEU A 32 16.36 -4.79 -8.21
CA LEU A 32 17.05 -4.88 -6.92
C LEU A 32 18.14 -3.81 -6.76
N GLU A 33 18.97 -3.63 -7.76
CA GLU A 33 20.04 -2.62 -7.75
C GLU A 33 19.47 -1.20 -7.65
N ASN A 34 18.44 -0.91 -8.42
CA ASN A 34 17.73 0.37 -8.39
C ASN A 34 17.09 0.62 -7.02
N SER A 35 16.52 -0.41 -6.37
CA SER A 35 15.95 -0.29 -5.04
C SER A 35 16.99 0.08 -3.98
N CYS A 36 18.18 -0.51 -4.07
CA CYS A 36 19.29 -0.17 -3.17
C CYS A 36 19.75 1.28 -3.34
N SER A 37 19.82 1.78 -4.56
CA SER A 37 20.19 3.17 -4.86
C SER A 37 19.16 4.15 -4.31
N ILE A 38 17.89 3.87 -4.51
CA ILE A 38 16.78 4.68 -3.99
C ILE A 38 16.82 4.73 -2.46
N LEU A 39 16.97 3.58 -1.81
CA LEU A 39 17.05 3.47 -0.36
C LEU A 39 18.22 4.25 0.23
N LYS A 40 19.38 4.08 -0.36
CA LYS A 40 20.58 4.78 0.07
C LYS A 40 20.37 6.31 0.06
N ASP A 41 19.92 6.84 -1.05
CA ASP A 41 19.71 8.28 -1.20
C ASP A 41 18.60 8.79 -0.28
N TYR A 42 17.50 8.02 -0.16
CA TYR A 42 16.41 8.38 0.73
C TYR A 42 16.83 8.43 2.19
N ILE A 43 17.61 7.45 2.65
CA ILE A 43 18.11 7.39 4.02
C ILE A 43 19.10 8.54 4.28
N GLU A 44 20.00 8.81 3.35
CA GLU A 44 20.95 9.93 3.46
C GLU A 44 20.25 11.29 3.55
N LEU A 45 19.15 11.47 2.82
CA LEU A 45 18.38 12.72 2.84
C LEU A 45 17.53 12.91 4.10
N ASN A 46 17.05 11.84 4.71
CA ASN A 46 16.05 11.90 5.77
C ASN A 46 16.58 11.53 7.16
N TYR A 47 17.75 10.93 7.25
CA TYR A 47 18.34 10.46 8.51
C TYR A 47 19.75 11.00 8.65
N MET A 48 20.11 11.37 9.88
CA MET A 48 21.41 11.98 10.18
C MET A 48 22.49 10.96 10.60
N PHE A 49 22.14 9.67 10.62
CA PHE A 49 23.02 8.61 11.11
C PHE A 49 23.53 7.73 9.98
N GLY A 50 24.68 7.10 10.20
CA GLY A 50 25.16 6.06 9.32
C GLY A 50 24.21 4.86 9.30
N PHE A 51 24.16 4.16 8.17
CA PHE A 51 23.24 3.05 7.99
C PHE A 51 23.89 1.87 7.24
N THR A 52 23.29 0.70 7.42
CA THR A 52 23.62 -0.52 6.68
C THR A 52 22.35 -1.17 6.16
N LEU A 53 22.30 -1.43 4.86
CA LEU A 53 21.20 -2.20 4.29
C LEU A 53 21.37 -3.67 4.65
N THR A 54 20.39 -4.25 5.33
CA THR A 54 20.46 -5.62 5.84
C THR A 54 19.64 -6.61 5.01
N LYS A 55 18.59 -6.15 4.36
CA LYS A 55 17.71 -7.01 3.55
C LYS A 55 16.95 -6.17 2.54
N VAL A 56 16.88 -6.68 1.32
CA VAL A 56 15.99 -6.15 0.27
C VAL A 56 15.40 -7.34 -0.48
N LYS A 57 14.08 -7.37 -0.60
CA LYS A 57 13.40 -8.42 -1.38
C LYS A 57 12.23 -7.84 -2.15
N GLU A 58 11.95 -8.42 -3.32
CA GLU A 58 10.76 -8.13 -4.08
C GLU A 58 9.51 -8.58 -3.32
N PHE A 59 8.49 -7.74 -3.29
CA PHE A 59 7.20 -8.06 -2.71
C PHE A 59 6.24 -8.46 -3.83
N ASP A 60 6.27 -9.72 -4.20
CA ASP A 60 5.59 -10.26 -5.37
C ASP A 60 4.11 -9.87 -5.46
N SER A 61 3.73 -9.38 -6.64
CA SER A 61 2.33 -9.10 -7.01
C SER A 61 1.55 -8.23 -6.02
N CYS A 62 2.25 -7.37 -5.28
CA CYS A 62 1.64 -6.49 -4.30
C CYS A 62 1.25 -5.14 -4.91
N VAL A 63 0.03 -4.71 -4.66
CA VAL A 63 -0.43 -3.35 -4.95
C VAL A 63 -0.39 -2.53 -3.66
N ILE A 64 0.28 -1.39 -3.70
CA ILE A 64 0.41 -0.50 -2.53
C ILE A 64 -0.58 0.65 -2.68
N LEU A 65 -1.44 0.81 -1.67
CA LEU A 65 -2.43 1.88 -1.59
C LEU A 65 -2.16 2.74 -0.37
N THR A 66 -2.35 4.03 -0.52
CA THR A 66 -2.22 5.01 0.58
C THR A 66 -3.53 5.73 0.80
N ASP A 67 -3.94 5.81 2.06
CA ASP A 67 -5.11 6.59 2.45
C ASP A 67 -4.77 8.09 2.43
N ASN A 68 -5.56 8.87 1.72
CA ASN A 68 -5.39 10.32 1.63
C ASN A 68 -5.94 11.07 2.85
N LEU A 69 -6.70 10.39 3.72
CA LEU A 69 -7.13 10.99 4.97
C LEU A 69 -5.93 11.32 5.84
N LYS A 70 -5.89 12.57 6.28
CA LYS A 70 -4.84 13.01 7.20
C LYS A 70 -5.12 12.50 8.61
N GLU A 71 -4.06 12.11 9.28
CA GLU A 71 -4.11 11.86 10.71
C GLU A 71 -4.55 13.14 11.42
N ARG A 72 -5.61 13.03 12.23
CA ARG A 72 -6.05 14.14 13.06
C ARG A 72 -5.34 14.06 14.39
N LYS A 73 -4.81 15.18 14.85
CA LYS A 73 -4.44 15.31 16.26
C LYS A 73 -5.73 15.33 17.07
N VAL A 74 -5.93 14.28 17.82
CA VAL A 74 -7.08 14.17 18.73
C VAL A 74 -6.63 14.78 20.06
N ASP A 75 -7.35 15.79 20.55
CA ASP A 75 -7.12 16.32 21.87
C ASP A 75 -7.58 15.31 22.94
N ASP A 76 -7.14 15.47 24.19
CA ASP A 76 -7.43 14.51 25.26
C ASP A 76 -8.94 14.34 25.50
N ALA A 77 -9.74 15.40 25.32
CA ALA A 77 -11.19 15.34 25.48
C ALA A 77 -11.85 14.51 24.38
N THR A 78 -11.42 14.68 23.13
CA THR A 78 -11.91 13.89 21.99
C THR A 78 -11.46 12.44 22.11
N LEU A 79 -10.27 12.20 22.67
CA LEU A 79 -9.76 10.85 22.92
C LEU A 79 -10.62 10.12 23.95
N GLU A 80 -11.08 10.79 25.00
CA GLU A 80 -11.98 10.22 26.02
C GLU A 80 -13.36 9.93 25.42
N GLU A 81 -13.92 10.82 24.62
CA GLU A 81 -15.18 10.59 23.90
C GLU A 81 -15.08 9.40 22.94
N LEU A 82 -13.97 9.26 22.22
CA LEU A 82 -13.71 8.13 21.36
C LEU A 82 -13.52 6.84 22.15
N LYS A 83 -12.85 6.89 23.30
CA LYS A 83 -12.75 5.75 24.21
C LYS A 83 -14.11 5.30 24.69
N ASP A 84 -14.99 6.22 25.06
CA ASP A 84 -16.36 5.91 25.51
C ASP A 84 -17.19 5.32 24.36
N THR A 85 -16.99 5.76 23.13
CA THR A 85 -17.65 5.23 21.93
C THR A 85 -17.09 3.87 21.52
N PHE A 86 -15.80 3.63 21.72
CA PHE A 86 -15.11 2.37 21.42
C PHE A 86 -14.98 1.43 22.62
N LEU A 87 -15.49 1.79 23.79
CA LEU A 87 -15.48 0.96 25.00
C LEU A 87 -16.26 -0.35 24.90
N LEU A 88 -16.94 -0.56 23.79
CA LEU A 88 -17.55 -1.84 23.44
C LEU A 88 -16.56 -2.88 22.91
N ASN A 89 -15.31 -2.50 22.67
CA ASN A 89 -14.24 -3.41 22.28
C ASN A 89 -13.18 -3.45 23.38
N ASP A 90 -13.32 -4.41 24.27
CA ASP A 90 -12.39 -4.73 25.38
C ASP A 90 -10.96 -5.12 24.92
N SER A 91 -10.58 -4.82 23.66
CA SER A 91 -9.34 -5.28 23.07
C SER A 91 -8.27 -4.20 22.85
N VAL A 92 -8.53 -2.96 23.29
CA VAL A 92 -7.49 -1.92 23.24
C VAL A 92 -6.63 -2.03 24.50
N THR A 93 -5.61 -2.87 24.42
CA THR A 93 -4.59 -2.95 25.46
C THR A 93 -3.65 -1.74 25.40
N GLU A 94 -3.15 -1.31 26.55
CA GLU A 94 -2.06 -0.32 26.61
C GLU A 94 -0.89 -0.77 25.73
N GLY A 95 -0.59 0.00 24.68
CA GLY A 95 0.44 -0.33 23.71
C GLY A 95 -0.08 -0.47 22.27
N ASP A 96 -1.40 -0.55 22.08
CA ASP A 96 -1.97 -0.46 20.74
C ASP A 96 -1.86 0.96 20.20
N SER A 97 -1.62 1.07 18.91
CA SER A 97 -1.52 2.35 18.23
C SER A 97 -2.78 3.18 18.48
N LYS A 98 -2.57 4.47 18.63
CA LYS A 98 -3.67 5.44 18.76
C LYS A 98 -4.70 5.25 17.64
N PRO A 99 -6.02 5.38 17.92
CA PRO A 99 -7.08 5.13 16.93
C PRO A 99 -6.97 5.96 15.63
N ASN A 100 -6.20 7.03 15.65
CA ASN A 100 -6.00 7.94 14.50
C ASN A 100 -4.64 7.78 13.82
N GLU A 101 -3.86 6.75 14.19
CA GLU A 101 -2.60 6.43 13.52
C GLU A 101 -2.80 5.48 12.35
N LYS A 102 -2.13 5.77 11.26
CA LYS A 102 -2.09 4.86 10.11
C LYS A 102 -1.07 3.76 10.34
N LYS A 103 -1.46 2.55 9.93
CA LYS A 103 -0.59 1.39 9.89
C LYS A 103 -0.54 0.83 8.47
N PHE A 104 0.44 -0.01 8.21
CA PHE A 104 0.47 -0.80 6.99
C PHE A 104 -0.22 -2.14 7.23
N TYR A 105 -1.26 -2.41 6.44
CA TYR A 105 -1.98 -3.68 6.46
C TYR A 105 -1.69 -4.46 5.19
N GLN A 106 -1.29 -5.72 5.34
CA GLN A 106 -1.20 -6.65 4.22
C GLN A 106 -2.51 -7.42 4.13
N ILE A 107 -3.19 -7.29 3.00
CA ILE A 107 -4.50 -7.89 2.78
C ILE A 107 -4.46 -8.75 1.53
N GLU A 108 -4.69 -10.04 1.68
CA GLU A 108 -4.95 -10.93 0.56
C GLU A 108 -6.44 -10.88 0.23
N THR A 109 -6.74 -10.47 -0.98
CA THR A 109 -8.11 -10.26 -1.43
C THR A 109 -8.40 -11.19 -2.59
N LYS A 110 -9.47 -11.95 -2.45
CA LYS A 110 -10.06 -12.73 -3.54
C LYS A 110 -10.99 -11.82 -4.33
N ILE A 111 -10.71 -11.66 -5.60
CA ILE A 111 -11.45 -10.78 -6.50
C ILE A 111 -12.16 -11.63 -7.53
N THR A 112 -13.47 -11.49 -7.61
CA THR A 112 -14.30 -12.17 -8.59
C THR A 112 -14.85 -11.16 -9.59
N PHE A 113 -14.56 -11.36 -10.87
CA PHE A 113 -15.08 -10.58 -11.98
C PHE A 113 -16.14 -11.40 -12.69
N THR A 114 -17.35 -10.87 -12.83
CA THR A 114 -18.42 -11.54 -13.55
C THR A 114 -19.10 -10.60 -14.55
N ASP A 115 -19.29 -11.06 -15.77
CA ASP A 115 -20.05 -10.34 -16.81
C ASP A 115 -21.45 -10.92 -17.03
N GLY A 116 -21.86 -11.85 -16.16
CA GLY A 116 -23.14 -12.57 -16.26
C GLY A 116 -23.04 -13.92 -16.98
N GLU A 117 -22.05 -14.11 -17.84
CA GLU A 117 -21.79 -15.37 -18.55
C GLU A 117 -20.50 -16.03 -18.11
N ASN A 118 -19.47 -15.22 -17.88
CA ASN A 118 -18.12 -15.67 -17.47
C ASN A 118 -17.76 -15.13 -16.12
N GLU A 119 -17.11 -15.97 -15.33
CA GLU A 119 -16.60 -15.64 -14.03
C GLU A 119 -15.07 -15.87 -13.99
N ASP A 120 -14.32 -14.86 -13.62
CA ASP A 120 -12.87 -14.91 -13.43
C ASP A 120 -12.55 -14.58 -11.99
N GLU A 121 -11.70 -15.39 -11.39
CA GLU A 121 -11.34 -15.29 -9.99
C GLU A 121 -9.84 -15.12 -9.84
N ARG A 122 -9.42 -14.14 -9.06
CA ARG A 122 -8.01 -13.85 -8.80
C ARG A 122 -7.79 -13.56 -7.32
N VAL A 123 -6.59 -13.92 -6.86
CA VAL A 123 -6.12 -13.49 -5.53
C VAL A 123 -5.07 -12.41 -5.73
N GLN A 124 -5.27 -11.28 -5.08
CA GLN A 124 -4.36 -10.15 -5.14
C GLN A 124 -3.95 -9.72 -3.74
N THR A 125 -2.64 -9.53 -3.54
CA THR A 125 -2.12 -8.97 -2.31
C THR A 125 -2.08 -7.45 -2.41
N PHE A 126 -2.63 -6.79 -1.39
CA PHE A 126 -2.58 -5.33 -1.22
C PHE A 126 -1.83 -5.01 0.06
N VAL A 127 -1.02 -3.97 0.01
CA VAL A 127 -0.52 -3.31 1.22
C VAL A 127 -1.14 -1.93 1.28
N VAL A 128 -1.90 -1.66 2.33
CA VAL A 128 -2.66 -0.42 2.46
C VAL A 128 -2.19 0.32 3.71
N ASN A 129 -1.76 1.54 3.55
CA ASN A 129 -1.44 2.43 4.66
C ASN A 129 -2.69 3.22 5.06
N THR A 130 -3.34 2.78 6.11
CA THR A 130 -4.61 3.34 6.57
C THR A 130 -4.85 3.07 8.05
N PHE A 131 -6.00 3.50 8.56
CA PHE A 131 -6.34 3.45 9.99
C PHE A 131 -6.83 2.09 10.48
N ASN A 132 -7.52 1.34 9.63
CA ASN A 132 -8.09 0.03 9.99
C ASN A 132 -8.38 -0.81 8.74
N VAL A 133 -8.74 -2.08 8.95
CA VAL A 133 -9.03 -3.02 7.86
C VAL A 133 -10.27 -2.65 7.06
N ASP A 134 -11.32 -2.15 7.71
CA ASP A 134 -12.55 -1.75 7.02
C ASP A 134 -12.29 -0.63 6.02
N ARG A 135 -11.51 0.35 6.44
CA ARG A 135 -11.10 1.44 5.55
C ARG A 135 -10.17 0.96 4.43
N ALA A 136 -9.30 -0.01 4.74
CA ALA A 136 -8.45 -0.64 3.72
C ALA A 136 -9.30 -1.32 2.63
N MET A 137 -10.34 -2.05 3.01
CA MET A 137 -11.25 -2.69 2.06
C MET A 137 -12.01 -1.68 1.20
N MET A 138 -12.41 -0.55 1.78
CA MET A 138 -13.04 0.54 1.03
C MET A 138 -12.09 1.09 -0.03
N LEU A 139 -10.82 1.30 0.32
CA LEU A 139 -9.78 1.78 -0.61
C LEU A 139 -9.49 0.76 -1.71
N ILE A 140 -9.43 -0.52 -1.38
CA ILE A 140 -9.25 -1.62 -2.35
C ILE A 140 -10.42 -1.67 -3.34
N THR A 141 -11.64 -1.62 -2.85
CA THR A 141 -12.86 -1.63 -3.68
C THR A 141 -12.88 -0.43 -4.63
N HIS A 142 -12.53 0.74 -4.12
CA HIS A 142 -12.46 1.96 -4.93
C HIS A 142 -11.36 1.87 -5.99
N TYR A 143 -10.19 1.35 -5.65
CA TYR A 143 -9.10 1.11 -6.58
C TYR A 143 -9.52 0.19 -7.73
N LEU A 144 -10.16 -0.94 -7.42
CA LEU A 144 -10.62 -1.91 -8.41
C LEU A 144 -11.68 -1.32 -9.35
N LYS A 145 -12.61 -0.55 -8.79
CA LYS A 145 -13.62 0.17 -9.57
C LYS A 145 -13.00 1.18 -10.53
N ASN A 146 -12.03 1.95 -10.06
CA ASN A 146 -11.32 2.92 -10.89
C ASN A 146 -10.53 2.23 -12.02
N LYS A 147 -9.92 1.10 -11.74
CA LYS A 147 -9.21 0.30 -12.76
C LYS A 147 -10.16 -0.20 -13.85
N GLU A 148 -11.34 -0.66 -13.48
CA GLU A 148 -12.35 -1.12 -14.44
C GLU A 148 -12.87 0.05 -15.31
N GLU A 149 -13.11 1.22 -14.72
CA GLU A 149 -13.50 2.43 -15.44
C GLU A 149 -12.40 2.90 -16.40
N GLU A 150 -11.15 2.81 -16.01
CA GLU A 150 -9.99 3.11 -16.87
C GLU A 150 -9.91 2.17 -18.06
N CYS A 151 -10.10 0.87 -17.84
CA CYS A 151 -10.13 -0.14 -18.91
C CYS A 151 -11.27 0.11 -19.90
N GLU A 152 -12.46 0.47 -19.39
CA GLU A 152 -13.60 0.85 -20.23
C GLU A 152 -13.30 2.06 -21.10
N LYS A 153 -12.71 3.10 -20.50
CA LYS A 153 -12.32 4.32 -21.20
C LYS A 153 -11.30 4.04 -22.31
N GLN A 154 -10.25 3.27 -22.00
CA GLN A 154 -9.22 2.89 -22.96
C GLN A 154 -9.79 2.05 -24.10
N ALA A 155 -10.70 1.13 -23.81
CA ALA A 155 -11.36 0.32 -24.83
C ALA A 155 -12.19 1.19 -25.79
N LYS A 156 -12.94 2.16 -25.27
CA LYS A 156 -13.71 3.12 -26.08
C LYS A 156 -12.82 4.00 -26.96
N GLU A 157 -11.69 4.47 -26.43
CA GLU A 157 -10.73 5.28 -27.20
C GLU A 157 -10.09 4.50 -28.34
N LYS A 158 -9.88 3.20 -28.17
CA LYS A 158 -9.33 2.30 -29.18
C LYS A 158 -10.39 1.68 -30.11
N GLY A 159 -11.67 1.97 -29.88
CA GLY A 159 -12.77 1.40 -30.66
C GLY A 159 -13.04 -0.08 -30.39
N HIS A 160 -12.60 -0.61 -29.26
CA HIS A 160 -12.85 -1.99 -28.86
C HIS A 160 -14.15 -2.09 -28.05
N GLU A 161 -14.83 -3.23 -28.19
CA GLU A 161 -15.96 -3.55 -27.31
C GLU A 161 -15.47 -3.79 -25.89
N PHE A 162 -16.19 -3.23 -24.92
CA PHE A 162 -15.94 -3.43 -23.50
C PHE A 162 -17.19 -3.97 -22.83
N ARG A 163 -17.06 -5.16 -22.24
CA ARG A 163 -18.12 -5.72 -21.38
C ARG A 163 -17.87 -5.31 -19.95
N LYS A 164 -18.79 -4.56 -19.39
CA LYS A 164 -18.75 -4.16 -17.99
C LYS A 164 -18.91 -5.38 -17.09
N ARG A 165 -18.00 -5.53 -16.15
CA ARG A 165 -17.99 -6.63 -15.18
C ARG A 165 -18.40 -6.14 -13.81
N GLU A 166 -19.11 -6.99 -13.09
CA GLU A 166 -19.31 -6.80 -11.65
C GLU A 166 -18.08 -7.33 -10.91
N ILE A 167 -17.66 -6.61 -9.88
CA ILE A 167 -16.49 -6.94 -9.07
C ILE A 167 -16.95 -7.25 -7.66
N HIS A 168 -16.64 -8.45 -7.19
CA HIS A 168 -16.88 -8.88 -5.82
C HIS A 168 -15.54 -9.15 -5.15
N THR A 169 -15.38 -8.68 -3.92
CA THR A 169 -14.17 -8.85 -3.14
C THR A 169 -14.45 -9.55 -1.83
N ALA A 170 -13.55 -10.45 -1.45
CA ALA A 170 -13.58 -11.13 -0.16
C ALA A 170 -12.17 -11.14 0.44
N ILE A 171 -12.08 -10.92 1.73
CA ILE A 171 -10.80 -10.99 2.45
C ILE A 171 -10.44 -12.45 2.68
N GLU A 172 -9.28 -12.88 2.18
CA GLU A 172 -8.67 -14.17 2.52
C GLU A 172 -7.85 -14.07 3.82
N SER A 173 -7.05 -13.01 3.94
CA SER A 173 -6.31 -12.70 5.15
C SER A 173 -6.05 -11.20 5.27
N ALA A 174 -5.97 -10.72 6.50
CA ALA A 174 -5.62 -9.33 6.79
C ALA A 174 -4.76 -9.30 8.05
N LYS A 175 -3.59 -8.66 7.96
CA LYS A 175 -2.68 -8.51 9.09
C LYS A 175 -1.91 -7.19 9.01
N PRO A 176 -1.60 -6.55 10.14
CA PRO A 176 -0.65 -5.46 10.15
C PRO A 176 0.75 -6.00 9.84
N ILE A 177 1.55 -5.22 9.13
CA ILE A 177 2.95 -5.54 8.85
C ILE A 177 3.87 -4.47 9.44
N PRO A 178 5.08 -4.86 9.90
CA PRO A 178 5.98 -3.94 10.57
C PRO A 178 6.78 -3.09 9.57
N VAL A 179 6.09 -2.29 8.77
CA VAL A 179 6.69 -1.31 7.87
C VAL A 179 6.65 0.05 8.56
N GLY A 180 7.80 0.68 8.70
CA GLY A 180 7.91 1.99 9.33
C GLY A 180 7.61 3.14 8.38
N ARG A 181 7.96 3.00 7.10
CA ARG A 181 7.80 4.07 6.13
C ARG A 181 7.65 3.55 4.70
N PHE A 182 6.80 4.20 3.94
CA PHE A 182 6.71 4.05 2.50
C PHE A 182 7.43 5.20 1.81
N ILE A 183 8.37 4.87 0.92
CA ILE A 183 9.04 5.87 0.10
C ILE A 183 8.10 6.30 -1.01
N PRO A 184 7.78 7.59 -1.15
CA PRO A 184 6.84 8.05 -2.17
C PRO A 184 7.25 7.59 -3.58
N LYS A 185 6.28 7.20 -4.37
CA LYS A 185 6.49 6.72 -5.75
C LYS A 185 7.22 7.78 -6.60
N GLU A 186 6.94 9.04 -6.38
CA GLU A 186 7.56 10.19 -7.05
C GLU A 186 9.06 10.21 -6.83
N PHE A 187 9.52 9.84 -5.63
CA PHE A 187 10.95 9.72 -5.34
C PHE A 187 11.60 8.62 -6.19
N SER A 188 10.93 7.47 -6.29
CA SER A 188 11.41 6.36 -7.11
C SER A 188 11.41 6.67 -8.61
N MET A 189 10.45 7.45 -9.09
CA MET A 189 10.35 7.84 -10.50
C MET A 189 11.55 8.64 -10.99
N ALA A 190 12.20 9.39 -10.11
CA ALA A 190 13.41 10.12 -10.44
C ALA A 190 14.60 9.20 -10.84
N TYR A 191 14.53 7.93 -10.49
CA TYR A 191 15.57 6.93 -10.79
C TYR A 191 15.26 6.05 -12.01
N MET A 192 14.21 6.38 -12.75
CA MET A 192 13.81 5.62 -13.96
C MET A 192 14.58 6.04 -15.21
N GLU A 193 15.27 7.15 -15.17
CA GLU A 193 16.06 7.66 -16.29
C GLU A 193 17.35 6.88 -16.50
#